data_995a103c188aa114f8696f706fa7f314
#
_entry.id   995a103c188aa114f8696f706fa7f314
#
_cell.length_a   1.000
_cell.length_b   1.000
_cell.length_c   1.000
_cell.angle_alpha   90.00
_cell.angle_beta   90.00
_cell.angle_gamma   90.00
#
_symmetry.space_group_name_H-M   'P 1'
#
loop_
_entity.id
_entity.type
_entity.pdbx_description
1 polymer ?
#
loop_
_entity_poly.entity_id
_entity_poly.type
_entity_poly.pdbx_seq_one_letter_code
_entity_poly.pdbx_strand_id
1 'polypeptide(L)' 'MDKDIEHAEKALACIDKMKEGLSELVSLLDISDDTFGEMDRLETYKSINRTLGRWQEKYEGFLNEQGQSFTQTM' A
#
# COMPACT_ATOMS: atom_id res chain seq x y z
N MET A 1 -15.17 2.65 19.22
CA MET A 1 -14.58 1.41 18.88
C MET A 1 -14.91 1.03 17.50
N ASP A 2 -16.18 0.91 17.20
CA ASP A 2 -16.56 0.53 15.86
C ASP A 2 -16.07 1.52 14.81
N LYS A 3 -16.01 2.80 15.16
CA LYS A 3 -15.53 3.80 14.25
C LYS A 3 -14.06 3.60 13.92
N ASP A 4 -13.28 3.23 14.90
CA ASP A 4 -11.85 3.03 14.68
C ASP A 4 -11.61 1.78 13.84
N ILE A 5 -12.40 0.73 14.07
CA ILE A 5 -12.29 -0.48 13.27
C ILE A 5 -12.68 -0.19 11.82
N GLU A 6 -13.77 0.52 11.65
CA GLU A 6 -14.22 0.88 10.30
C GLU A 6 -13.19 1.74 9.59
N HIS A 7 -12.61 2.69 10.31
CA HIS A 7 -11.58 3.55 9.73
C HIS A 7 -10.38 2.73 9.27
N ALA A 8 -9.94 1.80 10.13
CA ALA A 8 -8.78 0.97 9.77
C ALA A 8 -9.06 0.11 8.56
N GLU A 9 -10.27 -0.46 8.48
CA GLU A 9 -10.64 -1.28 7.34
C GLU A 9 -10.67 -0.48 6.05
N LYS A 10 -11.22 0.72 6.11
CA LYS A 10 -11.26 1.57 4.93
C LYS A 10 -9.87 2.03 4.52
N ALA A 11 -9.04 2.33 5.52
CA ALA A 11 -7.67 2.74 5.23
C ALA A 11 -6.90 1.62 4.54
N LEU A 12 -7.10 0.38 4.99
CA LEU A 12 -6.43 -0.74 4.35
C LEU A 12 -6.87 -0.92 2.90
N ALA A 13 -8.16 -0.74 2.64
CA ALA A 13 -8.66 -0.84 1.27
C ALA A 13 -8.04 0.24 0.38
N CYS A 14 -7.88 1.45 0.92
CA CYS A 14 -7.25 2.53 0.17
C CYS A 14 -5.78 2.24 -0.08
N ILE A 15 -5.09 1.71 0.92
CA ILE A 15 -3.68 1.37 0.77
C ILE A 15 -3.50 0.30 -0.31
N ASP A 16 -4.38 -0.68 -0.35
CA ASP A 16 -4.34 -1.71 -1.39
C ASP A 16 -4.44 -1.08 -2.77
N LYS A 17 -5.37 -0.15 -2.94
CA LYS A 17 -5.52 0.52 -4.23
C LYS A 17 -4.29 1.32 -4.60
N MET A 18 -3.68 1.98 -3.62
CA MET A 18 -2.47 2.74 -3.89
C MET A 18 -1.33 1.83 -4.28
N LYS A 19 -1.20 0.68 -3.62
CA LYS A 19 -0.14 -0.27 -3.96
C LYS A 19 -0.34 -0.83 -5.36
N GLU A 20 -1.58 -1.12 -5.72
CA GLU A 20 -1.88 -1.59 -7.06
C GLU A 20 -1.51 -0.55 -8.11
N GLY A 21 -1.93 0.70 -7.87
CA GLY A 21 -1.62 1.77 -8.79
C GLY A 21 -0.14 2.00 -8.94
N LEU A 22 0.58 1.94 -7.82
CA LEU A 22 2.01 2.11 -7.84
C LEU A 22 2.70 0.98 -8.62
N SER A 23 2.24 -0.24 -8.41
CA SER A 23 2.78 -1.38 -9.13
C SER A 23 2.56 -1.24 -10.63
N GLU A 24 1.36 -0.80 -11.02
CA GLU A 24 1.06 -0.57 -12.42
C GLU A 24 1.95 0.52 -13.01
N LEU A 25 2.14 1.59 -12.23
CA LEU A 25 2.98 2.68 -12.70
C LEU A 25 4.41 2.20 -12.95
N VAL A 26 4.94 1.40 -12.03
CA VAL A 26 6.28 0.88 -12.20
C VAL A 26 6.37 -0.03 -13.42
N SER A 27 5.33 -0.80 -13.68
CA SER A 27 5.34 -1.72 -14.82
C SER A 27 5.26 -0.99 -16.16
N LEU A 28 4.85 0.27 -16.14
CA LEU A 28 4.81 1.07 -17.37
C LEU A 28 6.16 1.66 -17.72
N LEU A 29 7.12 1.62 -16.80
CA LEU A 29 8.44 2.18 -17.08
C LEU A 29 9.12 1.42 -18.19
N ASP A 30 9.69 2.17 -19.14
CA ASP A 30 10.36 1.59 -20.28
C ASP A 30 11.83 1.97 -20.22
N ILE A 31 12.67 0.98 -20.05
CA ILE A 31 14.10 1.21 -19.92
C ILE A 31 14.68 1.85 -21.17
N SER A 32 14.13 1.48 -22.33
CA SER A 32 14.68 1.98 -23.59
C SER A 32 14.15 3.37 -23.97
N ASP A 33 13.06 3.80 -23.37
CA ASP A 33 12.48 5.11 -23.71
C ASP A 33 11.83 5.72 -22.48
N ASP A 34 12.62 6.54 -21.79
CA ASP A 34 12.16 7.18 -20.58
C ASP A 34 11.72 8.61 -20.86
N THR A 35 10.72 8.73 -21.71
CA THR A 35 10.22 10.03 -22.18
C THR A 35 9.83 10.96 -21.04
N PHE A 36 9.24 10.40 -20.01
CA PHE A 36 8.73 11.22 -18.91
C PHE A 36 9.67 11.28 -17.71
N GLY A 37 10.87 10.75 -17.84
CA GLY A 37 11.86 10.81 -16.77
C GLY A 37 11.51 9.99 -15.57
N GLU A 38 10.70 8.94 -15.75
CA GLU A 38 10.22 8.16 -14.62
C GLU A 38 11.28 7.27 -14.00
N MET A 39 12.30 6.93 -14.78
CA MET A 39 13.38 6.11 -14.24
C MET A 39 14.10 6.81 -13.09
N ASP A 40 14.18 8.14 -13.16
CA ASP A 40 14.81 8.91 -12.09
C ASP A 40 14.01 8.82 -10.79
N ARG A 41 12.74 8.49 -10.89
CA ARG A 41 11.87 8.42 -9.72
C ARG A 41 11.66 7.01 -9.22
N LEU A 42 12.31 6.04 -9.84
CA LEU A 42 12.08 4.65 -9.46
C LEU A 42 12.39 4.39 -7.99
N GLU A 43 13.45 4.99 -7.46
CA GLU A 43 13.79 4.82 -6.06
C GLU A 43 12.70 5.43 -5.17
N THR A 44 12.11 6.54 -5.60
CA THR A 44 11.02 7.14 -4.87
C THR A 44 9.80 6.22 -4.88
N TYR A 45 9.52 5.60 -6.02
CA TYR A 45 8.40 4.67 -6.10
C TYR A 45 8.59 3.50 -5.14
N LYS A 46 9.80 2.98 -5.08
CA LYS A 46 10.11 1.90 -4.14
C LYS A 46 9.95 2.34 -2.70
N SER A 47 10.39 3.57 -2.40
CA SER A 47 10.26 4.12 -1.07
C SER A 47 8.81 4.29 -0.67
N ILE A 48 7.98 4.76 -1.60
CA ILE A 48 6.56 4.90 -1.34
C ILE A 48 5.94 3.54 -1.05
N ASN A 49 6.31 2.55 -1.82
CA ASN A 49 5.76 1.21 -1.61
C ASN A 49 6.12 0.67 -0.22
N ARG A 50 7.35 0.91 0.24
CA ARG A 50 7.75 0.50 1.58
C ARG A 50 6.94 1.21 2.65
N THR A 51 6.71 2.51 2.44
CA THR A 51 5.92 3.30 3.39
C THR A 51 4.49 2.79 3.47
N LEU A 52 3.90 2.48 2.32
CA LEU A 52 2.55 1.94 2.30
C LEU A 52 2.49 0.60 3.05
N GLY A 53 3.51 -0.22 2.89
CA GLY A 53 3.59 -1.48 3.62
C GLY A 53 3.63 -1.29 5.12
N ARG A 54 4.37 -0.27 5.58
CA ARG A 54 4.42 0.03 7.01
C ARG A 54 3.08 0.50 7.54
N TRP A 55 2.40 1.34 6.78
CA TRP A 55 1.07 1.80 7.17
C TRP A 55 0.10 0.63 7.23
N GLN A 56 0.19 -0.24 6.24
CA GLN A 56 -0.66 -1.43 6.21
C GLN A 56 -0.48 -2.27 7.47
N GLU A 57 0.77 -2.48 7.87
CA GLU A 57 1.06 -3.25 9.08
C GLU A 57 0.46 -2.61 10.33
N LYS A 58 0.49 -1.29 10.39
CA LYS A 58 -0.06 -0.59 11.54
C LYS A 58 -1.55 -0.83 11.67
N TYR A 59 -2.27 -0.69 10.56
CA TYR A 59 -3.72 -0.89 10.61
C TYR A 59 -4.07 -2.35 10.84
N GLU A 60 -3.32 -3.26 10.25
CA GLU A 60 -3.56 -4.67 10.48
C GLU A 60 -3.28 -5.05 11.93
N GLY A 61 -2.21 -4.50 12.49
CA GLY A 61 -1.89 -4.75 13.89
C GLY A 61 -2.99 -4.25 14.82
N PHE A 62 -3.53 -3.06 14.53
CA PHE A 62 -4.62 -2.54 15.32
C PHE A 62 -5.84 -3.45 15.26
N LEU A 63 -6.19 -3.91 14.05
CA LEU A 63 -7.36 -4.76 13.90
C LEU A 63 -7.17 -6.12 14.59
N ASN A 64 -5.96 -6.64 14.52
CA ASN A 64 -5.66 -7.89 15.22
C ASN A 64 -5.84 -7.75 16.72
N GLU A 65 -5.44 -6.61 17.27
CA GLU A 65 -5.59 -6.35 18.70
C GLU A 65 -7.05 -6.25 19.09
N GLN A 66 -7.89 -5.81 18.17
CA GLN A 66 -9.33 -5.70 18.42
C GLN A 66 -10.07 -7.01 18.18
N GLY A 67 -9.34 -8.07 17.86
CA GLY A 67 -9.97 -9.35 17.56
C GLY A 67 -10.47 -9.47 16.13
N GLN A 68 -10.20 -8.48 15.30
CA GLN A 68 -10.56 -8.55 13.89
C GLN A 68 -9.40 -9.17 13.14
N SER A 69 -9.65 -10.11 12.30
CA SER A 69 -8.59 -10.74 11.55
C SER A 69 -8.91 -10.73 10.09
N PHE A 70 -8.13 -10.00 9.36
CA PHE A 70 -8.29 -9.98 8.00
C PHE A 70 -7.76 -11.13 7.39
N THR A 71 -6.69 -11.45 7.85
CA THR A 71 -5.97 -12.45 7.17
C THR A 71 -6.27 -13.75 7.69
N GLN A 72 -6.90 -13.96 8.33
CA GLN A 72 -7.01 -15.01 8.90
C GLN A 72 -6.98 -16.05 8.54
N THR A 73 -6.85 -16.50 8.49
CA THR A 73 -6.74 -17.43 8.11
C THR A 73 -6.67 -18.41 8.72
N MET A 74 -6.52 -18.69 9.16
CA MET A 74 -6.38 -19.66 9.71
C MET A 74 -6.90 -20.25 9.95
#